data_d31df7d0f8724919f240b951b1024c78
#
_entry.id   d31df7d0f8724919f240b951b1024c78
#
_cell.length_a   1.000
_cell.length_b   1.000
_cell.length_c   1.000
_cell.angle_alpha   90.00
_cell.angle_beta   90.00
_cell.angle_gamma   90.00
#
_symmetry.space_group_name_H-M   'P 1'
#
loop_
_entity.id
_entity.type
_entity.pdbx_description
1 polymer ?
#
loop_
_entity_poly.entity_id
_entity_poly.type
_entity_poly.pdbx_seq_one_letter_code
_entity_poly.pdbx_strand_id
1 'polypeptide(L)'
;NLKFDMKNTTVVTIDLIKDVLVAKADYSYLFNHSRQNDVISQVTYSNGPGIQISYPASSSMRTTETQIEYHSGNANLSFTPRLPEDHSLNVMAGWNIEHKRARNTRMGRDGFIVDGKPNYSLMNGIDYVLEDANSYDWGFVGIFYRASYAYKGKYLAELSGRYDGSSKFPSNERWGFFPS
;
A
#
# COMPACT_ATOMS: atom_id res chain seq x y z
N ASN A 1 18.93 6.74 7.89
CA ASN A 1 17.68 6.21 7.32
C ASN A 1 18.00 4.98 6.51
N LEU A 2 17.32 3.89 6.79
CA LEU A 2 17.34 2.66 6.01
C LEU A 2 15.99 2.50 5.33
N LYS A 3 15.99 2.17 4.04
CA LYS A 3 14.78 1.88 3.28
C LYS A 3 15.01 0.63 2.43
N PHE A 4 14.08 -0.29 2.49
CA PHE A 4 14.04 -1.49 1.68
C PHE A 4 12.68 -1.59 1.00
N ASP A 5 12.69 -1.68 -0.32
CA ASP A 5 11.50 -1.83 -1.15
C ASP A 5 11.63 -3.10 -1.98
N MET A 6 10.62 -3.96 -1.93
CA MET A 6 10.51 -5.15 -2.76
C MET A 6 9.14 -5.16 -3.44
N LYS A 7 9.12 -5.33 -4.76
CA LYS A 7 7.90 -5.54 -5.52
C LYS A 7 8.08 -6.76 -6.43
N ASN A 8 7.14 -7.67 -6.37
CA ASN A 8 7.03 -8.79 -7.29
C ASN A 8 5.67 -8.74 -7.97
N THR A 9 5.63 -9.02 -9.27
CA THR A 9 4.38 -9.16 -10.03
C THR A 9 4.51 -10.39 -10.90
N THR A 10 3.56 -11.31 -10.76
CA THR A 10 3.43 -12.50 -11.58
C THR A 10 2.19 -12.38 -12.42
N VAL A 11 2.31 -12.64 -13.71
CA VAL A 11 1.20 -12.60 -14.68
C VAL A 11 1.13 -13.94 -15.38
N VAL A 12 -0.08 -14.48 -15.46
CA VAL A 12 -0.39 -15.71 -16.19
C VAL A 12 -1.48 -15.40 -17.21
N THR A 13 -1.25 -15.79 -18.47
CA THR A 13 -2.23 -15.69 -19.52
C THR A 13 -2.38 -17.07 -20.18
N ILE A 14 -3.62 -17.53 -20.34
CA ILE A 14 -3.94 -18.84 -20.89
C ILE A 14 -4.99 -18.67 -21.98
N ASP A 15 -4.68 -19.10 -23.18
CA ASP A 15 -5.64 -19.21 -24.25
C ASP A 15 -6.43 -20.52 -24.08
N LEU A 16 -7.60 -20.43 -23.46
CA LEU A 16 -8.47 -21.60 -23.24
C LEU A 16 -9.06 -22.10 -24.59
N ILE A 17 -9.41 -21.15 -25.46
CA ILE A 17 -9.80 -21.39 -26.84
C ILE A 17 -9.08 -20.33 -27.66
N LYS A 18 -8.21 -20.79 -28.56
CA LYS A 18 -7.35 -19.92 -29.38
C LYS A 18 -8.16 -18.81 -30.06
N ASP A 19 -7.77 -17.56 -29.84
CA ASP A 19 -8.35 -16.33 -30.37
C ASP A 19 -9.83 -16.08 -29.99
N VAL A 20 -10.40 -16.90 -29.06
CA VAL A 20 -11.82 -16.80 -28.68
C VAL A 20 -11.99 -16.60 -27.17
N LEU A 21 -11.28 -17.37 -26.34
CA LEU A 21 -11.46 -17.33 -24.90
C LEU A 21 -10.10 -17.31 -24.20
N VAL A 22 -9.81 -16.19 -23.57
CA VAL A 22 -8.53 -15.96 -22.87
C VAL A 22 -8.78 -15.70 -21.40
N ALA A 23 -8.08 -16.44 -20.56
CA ALA A 23 -8.01 -16.20 -19.11
C ALA A 23 -6.71 -15.51 -18.77
N LYS A 24 -6.79 -14.42 -18.01
CA LYS A 24 -5.63 -13.70 -17.51
C LYS A 24 -5.75 -13.53 -16.01
N ALA A 25 -4.66 -13.80 -15.30
CA ALA A 25 -4.55 -13.51 -13.87
C ALA A 25 -3.21 -12.86 -13.59
N ASP A 26 -3.21 -11.91 -12.67
CA ASP A 26 -1.99 -11.32 -12.13
C ASP A 26 -2.07 -11.21 -10.61
N TYR A 27 -0.93 -11.32 -10.00
CA TYR A 27 -0.74 -11.12 -8.57
C TYR A 27 0.50 -10.31 -8.32
N SER A 28 0.35 -9.26 -7.52
CA SER A 28 1.44 -8.38 -7.10
C SER A 28 1.56 -8.36 -5.59
N TYR A 29 2.79 -8.46 -5.13
CA TYR A 29 3.17 -8.27 -3.75
C TYR A 29 4.18 -7.13 -3.64
N LEU A 30 3.90 -6.17 -2.76
CA LEU A 30 4.80 -5.09 -2.42
C LEU A 30 5.08 -5.12 -0.92
N PHE A 31 6.34 -5.13 -0.59
CA PHE A 31 6.84 -4.98 0.78
C PHE A 31 7.74 -3.76 0.85
N ASN A 32 7.43 -2.86 1.77
CA ASN A 32 8.23 -1.70 2.08
C ASN A 32 8.58 -1.74 3.56
N HIS A 33 9.86 -1.61 3.88
CA HIS A 33 10.34 -1.44 5.23
C HIS A 33 11.24 -0.22 5.29
N SER A 34 10.94 0.71 6.20
CA SER A 34 11.78 1.87 6.44
C SER A 34 12.06 2.03 7.93
N ARG A 35 13.28 2.40 8.24
CA ARG A 35 13.73 2.73 9.58
C ARG A 35 14.37 4.11 9.58
N GLN A 36 13.85 4.99 10.40
CA GLN A 36 14.36 6.33 10.63
C GLN A 36 14.84 6.45 12.07
N ASN A 37 16.07 6.94 12.24
CA ASN A 37 16.61 7.27 13.55
C ASN A 37 16.75 8.78 13.64
N ASP A 38 16.09 9.38 14.62
CA ASP A 38 16.17 10.78 14.95
C ASP A 38 16.96 10.91 16.26
N VAL A 39 18.03 11.68 16.23
CA VAL A 39 18.91 11.91 17.39
C VAL A 39 18.94 13.40 17.66
N ILE A 40 18.62 13.79 18.87
CA ILE A 40 18.73 15.15 19.38
C ILE A 40 19.80 15.13 20.47
N SER A 41 20.91 15.82 20.23
CA SER A 41 21.99 15.97 21.20
C SER A 41 21.81 17.25 21.99
N GLN A 42 22.04 17.17 23.29
CA GLN A 42 22.11 18.34 24.15
C GLN A 42 23.38 19.13 23.82
N VAL A 43 23.24 20.45 23.68
CA VAL A 43 24.36 21.37 23.50
C VAL A 43 24.41 22.29 24.69
N THR A 44 25.60 22.38 25.33
CA THR A 44 25.84 23.31 26.40
C THR A 44 26.64 24.49 25.89
N TYR A 45 26.16 25.70 26.14
CA TYR A 45 26.83 26.94 25.76
C TYR A 45 26.86 27.93 26.94
N SER A 46 27.80 28.84 26.90
CA SER A 46 27.92 29.91 27.91
C SER A 46 27.14 31.15 27.43
N ASN A 47 26.31 31.68 28.31
CA ASN A 47 25.57 32.95 28.09
C ASN A 47 26.07 34.08 28.99
N GLY A 48 27.32 33.99 29.44
CA GLY A 48 27.98 34.97 30.29
C GLY A 48 28.96 34.30 31.25
N PRO A 49 29.77 35.11 32.00
CA PRO A 49 30.71 34.56 32.97
C PRO A 49 30.01 33.70 34.02
N GLY A 50 30.36 32.43 34.10
CA GLY A 50 29.82 31.47 35.08
C GLY A 50 28.38 30.95 34.76
N ILE A 51 27.78 31.35 33.67
CA ILE A 51 26.45 30.88 33.27
C ILE A 51 26.60 29.87 32.14
N GLN A 52 26.16 28.64 32.39
CA GLN A 52 26.05 27.59 31.38
C GLN A 52 24.58 27.26 31.15
N ILE A 53 24.18 27.19 29.88
CA ILE A 53 22.83 26.82 29.47
C ILE A 53 22.95 25.58 28.59
N SER A 54 22.20 24.56 28.91
CA SER A 54 22.08 23.35 28.08
C SER A 54 20.74 23.33 27.34
N TYR A 55 20.76 23.15 26.02
CA TYR A 55 19.57 23.05 25.21
C TYR A 55 19.71 21.93 24.15
N PRO A 56 18.67 21.08 23.96
CA PRO A 56 17.50 20.94 24.82
C PRO A 56 17.88 20.47 26.23
N ALA A 57 16.92 20.43 27.15
CA ALA A 57 17.16 20.05 28.55
C ALA A 57 17.74 18.62 28.69
N SER A 58 17.49 17.76 27.72
CA SER A 58 18.03 16.39 27.65
C SER A 58 18.24 16.00 26.17
N SER A 59 19.22 15.17 25.93
CA SER A 59 19.40 14.47 24.66
C SER A 59 18.33 13.40 24.48
N SER A 60 17.99 13.06 23.23
CA SER A 60 17.02 12.00 22.94
C SER A 60 17.36 11.24 21.68
N MET A 61 16.95 9.98 21.62
CA MET A 61 16.99 9.15 20.44
C MET A 61 15.62 8.53 20.19
N ARG A 62 15.14 8.63 18.96
CA ARG A 62 13.88 8.02 18.51
C ARG A 62 14.11 7.21 17.25
N THR A 63 13.58 6.00 17.25
CA THR A 63 13.56 5.15 16.05
C THR A 63 12.10 4.97 15.64
N THR A 64 11.81 5.29 14.41
CA THR A 64 10.51 5.02 13.80
C THR A 64 10.69 3.94 12.74
N GLU A 65 9.96 2.85 12.88
CA GLU A 65 9.90 1.76 11.91
C GLU A 65 8.53 1.73 11.25
N THR A 66 8.53 1.76 9.92
CA THR A 66 7.32 1.64 9.11
C THR A 66 7.45 0.40 8.25
N GLN A 67 6.46 -0.46 8.33
CA GLN A 67 6.33 -1.66 7.50
C GLN A 67 5.02 -1.59 6.74
N ILE A 68 5.08 -1.73 5.42
CA ILE A 68 3.91 -1.76 4.55
C ILE A 68 3.94 -3.06 3.76
N GLU A 69 2.86 -3.80 3.83
CA GLU A 69 2.58 -4.97 3.02
C GLU A 69 1.36 -4.66 2.15
N TYR A 70 1.49 -4.86 0.84
CA TYR A 70 0.40 -4.66 -0.09
C TYR A 70 0.32 -5.84 -1.05
N HIS A 71 -0.86 -6.42 -1.13
CA HIS A 71 -1.22 -7.51 -2.01
C HIS A 71 -2.28 -7.01 -2.99
N SER A 72 -2.12 -7.29 -4.25
CA SER A 72 -3.17 -7.10 -5.24
C SER A 72 -3.24 -8.29 -6.19
N GLY A 73 -4.43 -8.71 -6.50
CA GLY A 73 -4.70 -9.78 -7.44
C GLY A 73 -5.83 -9.41 -8.37
N ASN A 74 -5.68 -9.73 -9.65
CA ASN A 74 -6.70 -9.58 -10.66
C ASN A 74 -6.86 -10.89 -11.39
N ALA A 75 -8.09 -11.22 -11.76
CA ALA A 75 -8.34 -12.28 -12.72
C ALA A 75 -9.50 -11.88 -13.61
N ASN A 76 -9.38 -12.15 -14.89
CA ASN A 76 -10.41 -11.87 -15.87
C ASN A 76 -10.46 -12.95 -16.94
N LEU A 77 -11.64 -13.07 -17.53
CA LEU A 77 -11.94 -13.93 -18.67
C LEU A 77 -12.44 -13.02 -19.79
N SER A 78 -11.78 -13.09 -20.93
CA SER A 78 -12.15 -12.36 -22.15
C SER A 78 -12.66 -13.32 -23.19
N PHE A 79 -13.85 -13.05 -23.71
CA PHE A 79 -14.52 -13.86 -24.74
C PHE A 79 -14.76 -13.03 -25.98
N THR A 80 -14.16 -13.44 -27.09
CA THR A 80 -14.29 -12.80 -28.41
C THR A 80 -14.75 -13.86 -29.40
N PRO A 81 -16.08 -14.10 -29.53
CA PRO A 81 -16.61 -15.11 -30.44
C PRO A 81 -16.33 -14.74 -31.90
N ARG A 82 -16.15 -15.78 -32.73
CA ARG A 82 -16.06 -15.62 -34.17
C ARG A 82 -17.46 -15.37 -34.73
N LEU A 83 -17.73 -14.14 -35.13
CA LEU A 83 -18.99 -13.71 -35.71
C LEU A 83 -18.82 -13.45 -37.23
N PRO A 84 -19.92 -13.32 -37.99
CA PRO A 84 -19.85 -12.85 -39.38
C PRO A 84 -19.10 -11.53 -39.53
N GLU A 85 -18.49 -11.26 -40.69
CA GLU A 85 -17.56 -10.13 -40.91
C GLU A 85 -18.07 -8.75 -40.48
N ASP A 86 -19.37 -8.54 -40.54
CA ASP A 86 -19.99 -7.27 -40.16
C ASP A 86 -20.12 -7.09 -38.61
N HIS A 87 -19.87 -8.14 -37.82
CA HIS A 87 -20.14 -8.15 -36.36
C HIS A 87 -18.87 -8.40 -35.57
N SER A 88 -18.66 -7.62 -34.52
CA SER A 88 -17.62 -7.84 -33.52
C SER A 88 -18.20 -7.74 -32.13
N LEU A 89 -17.90 -8.72 -31.29
CA LEU A 89 -18.32 -8.76 -29.90
C LEU A 89 -17.09 -9.09 -29.02
N ASN A 90 -16.90 -8.33 -27.98
CA ASN A 90 -15.94 -8.64 -26.92
C ASN A 90 -16.64 -8.56 -25.57
N VAL A 91 -16.59 -9.62 -24.80
CA VAL A 91 -17.14 -9.67 -23.43
C VAL A 91 -16.02 -10.01 -22.47
N MET A 92 -15.91 -9.23 -21.43
CA MET A 92 -14.94 -9.47 -20.36
C MET A 92 -15.64 -9.45 -19.00
N ALA A 93 -15.31 -10.40 -18.16
CA ALA A 93 -15.69 -10.39 -16.76
C ALA A 93 -14.50 -10.78 -15.89
N GLY A 94 -14.44 -10.24 -14.68
CA GLY A 94 -13.35 -10.53 -13.78
C GLY A 94 -13.58 -10.00 -12.39
N TRP A 95 -12.58 -10.23 -11.55
CA TRP A 95 -12.54 -9.68 -10.19
C TRP A 95 -11.15 -9.15 -9.89
N ASN A 96 -11.09 -8.24 -8.93
CA ASN A 96 -9.85 -7.81 -8.30
C ASN A 96 -9.97 -7.88 -6.79
N ILE A 97 -8.85 -8.12 -6.13
CA ILE A 97 -8.72 -8.11 -4.68
C ILE A 97 -7.48 -7.30 -4.31
N GLU A 98 -7.61 -6.48 -3.27
CA GLU A 98 -6.49 -5.74 -2.70
C GLU A 98 -6.51 -5.87 -1.18
N HIS A 99 -5.33 -5.96 -0.60
CA HIS A 99 -5.14 -5.92 0.84
C HIS A 99 -3.90 -5.11 1.15
N LYS A 100 -4.03 -4.12 2.03
CA LYS A 100 -2.93 -3.30 2.48
C LYS A 100 -2.89 -3.24 4.00
N ARG A 101 -1.73 -3.57 4.54
CA ARG A 101 -1.40 -3.42 5.96
C ARG A 101 -0.22 -2.48 6.11
N ALA A 102 -0.36 -1.50 6.98
CA ALA A 102 0.73 -0.64 7.40
C ALA A 102 0.86 -0.70 8.93
N ARG A 103 2.08 -0.86 9.40
CA ARG A 103 2.43 -0.81 10.81
C ARG A 103 3.49 0.24 11.03
N ASN A 104 3.26 1.11 12.01
CA ASN A 104 4.23 2.09 12.46
C ASN A 104 4.53 1.83 13.92
N THR A 105 5.81 1.67 14.22
CA THR A 105 6.30 1.50 15.58
C THR A 105 7.32 2.59 15.87
N ARG A 106 7.16 3.27 16.97
CA ARG A 106 8.11 4.28 17.44
C ARG A 106 8.68 3.86 18.80
N MET A 107 9.99 3.81 18.87
CA MET A 107 10.73 3.61 20.11
C MET A 107 11.49 4.88 20.45
N GLY A 108 11.61 5.21 21.71
CA GLY A 108 12.38 6.36 22.14
C GLY A 108 13.00 6.16 23.52
N ARG A 109 14.11 6.85 23.74
CA ARG A 109 14.77 6.97 25.04
C ARG A 109 15.44 8.34 25.13
N ASP A 110 15.44 8.91 26.30
CA ASP A 110 16.08 10.19 26.62
C ASP A 110 17.36 9.99 27.43
N GLY A 111 18.24 11.01 27.43
CA GLY A 111 19.44 11.06 28.26
C GLY A 111 20.57 10.18 27.76
N PHE A 112 21.52 10.73 27.00
CA PHE A 112 22.75 10.03 26.64
C PHE A 112 23.70 9.99 27.85
N ILE A 113 24.25 8.81 28.16
CA ILE A 113 25.28 8.67 29.16
C ILE A 113 26.64 9.16 28.62
N VAL A 114 26.85 9.00 27.29
CA VAL A 114 28.09 9.42 26.64
C VAL A 114 27.74 10.35 25.48
N ASP A 115 28.22 11.58 25.53
CA ASP A 115 27.99 12.57 24.48
C ASP A 115 28.53 12.10 23.10
N GLY A 116 27.74 12.35 22.06
CA GLY A 116 28.09 12.02 20.69
C GLY A 116 28.03 10.55 20.32
N LYS A 117 27.59 9.66 21.24
CA LYS A 117 27.42 8.22 20.97
C LYS A 117 25.99 7.79 21.27
N PRO A 118 25.02 8.09 20.38
CA PRO A 118 23.63 7.69 20.57
C PRO A 118 23.51 6.17 20.47
N ASN A 119 23.19 5.54 21.59
CA ASN A 119 22.95 4.11 21.67
C ASN A 119 21.92 3.85 22.78
N TYR A 120 20.85 3.11 22.47
CA TYR A 120 19.81 2.79 23.45
C TYR A 120 20.33 2.16 24.75
N SER A 121 21.39 1.34 24.66
CA SER A 121 22.01 0.71 25.82
C SER A 121 22.81 1.69 26.72
N LEU A 122 23.12 2.88 26.19
CA LEU A 122 23.90 3.92 26.86
C LEU A 122 23.05 5.16 27.21
N MET A 123 21.74 4.99 27.32
CA MET A 123 20.81 6.06 27.67
C MET A 123 20.17 5.79 29.00
N ASN A 124 19.98 6.82 29.81
CA ASN A 124 19.55 6.73 31.20
C ASN A 124 18.09 7.13 31.43
N GLY A 125 17.37 7.46 30.36
CA GLY A 125 15.97 7.89 30.41
C GLY A 125 14.97 6.73 30.40
N ILE A 126 13.69 7.10 30.41
CA ILE A 126 12.57 6.16 30.34
C ILE A 126 12.42 5.65 28.92
N ASP A 127 12.33 4.33 28.76
CA ASP A 127 11.97 3.69 27.49
C ASP A 127 10.48 3.83 27.24
N TYR A 128 10.13 4.10 25.99
CA TYR A 128 8.77 4.00 25.53
C TYR A 128 8.70 3.34 24.15
N VAL A 129 7.69 2.53 23.97
CA VAL A 129 7.31 1.95 22.67
C VAL A 129 5.88 2.41 22.40
N LEU A 130 5.69 3.07 21.28
CA LEU A 130 4.38 3.54 20.85
C LEU A 130 4.05 2.89 19.50
N GLU A 131 2.94 2.19 19.46
CA GLU A 131 2.32 1.84 18.19
C GLU A 131 1.61 3.09 17.67
N ASP A 132 2.01 3.56 16.48
CA ASP A 132 1.50 4.80 15.93
C ASP A 132 0.04 4.61 15.50
N ALA A 133 -0.78 5.64 15.75
CA ALA A 133 -2.16 5.73 15.28
C ALA A 133 -2.32 5.65 13.75
N ASN A 134 -1.23 5.78 12.99
CA ASN A 134 -1.19 5.62 11.54
C ASN A 134 -1.09 4.16 11.07
N SER A 135 -1.06 3.19 11.97
CA SER A 135 -1.18 1.78 11.61
C SER A 135 -2.59 1.49 11.12
N TYR A 136 -2.70 0.84 9.96
CA TYR A 136 -3.99 0.50 9.36
C TYR A 136 -3.94 -0.81 8.59
N ASP A 137 -5.12 -1.40 8.46
CA ASP A 137 -5.37 -2.61 7.69
C ASP A 137 -6.68 -2.43 6.91
N TRP A 138 -6.67 -2.61 5.61
CA TRP A 138 -7.86 -2.54 4.79
C TRP A 138 -7.82 -3.51 3.61
N GLY A 139 -8.99 -3.96 3.22
CA GLY A 139 -9.21 -4.80 2.05
C GLY A 139 -10.24 -4.21 1.11
N PHE A 140 -10.09 -4.57 -0.16
CA PHE A 140 -10.98 -4.22 -1.25
C PHE A 140 -11.21 -5.43 -2.13
N VAL A 141 -12.45 -5.62 -2.59
CA VAL A 141 -12.84 -6.64 -3.57
C VAL A 141 -13.76 -6.00 -4.59
N GLY A 142 -13.48 -6.22 -5.86
CA GLY A 142 -14.30 -5.74 -6.96
C GLY A 142 -14.60 -6.85 -7.96
N ILE A 143 -15.84 -6.89 -8.45
CA ILE A 143 -16.25 -7.70 -9.59
C ILE A 143 -16.60 -6.72 -10.71
N PHE A 144 -16.14 -7.00 -11.91
CA PHE A 144 -16.37 -6.12 -13.06
C PHE A 144 -16.75 -6.91 -14.29
N TYR A 145 -17.50 -6.25 -15.18
CA TYR A 145 -17.82 -6.77 -16.50
C TYR A 145 -17.80 -5.65 -17.53
N ARG A 146 -17.59 -6.05 -18.79
CA ARG A 146 -17.63 -5.17 -19.95
C ARG A 146 -18.09 -5.97 -21.15
N ALA A 147 -19.01 -5.42 -21.92
CA ALA A 147 -19.42 -5.94 -23.21
C ALA A 147 -19.34 -4.83 -24.24
N SER A 148 -18.58 -5.05 -25.31
CA SER A 148 -18.42 -4.12 -26.43
C SER A 148 -18.86 -4.80 -27.70
N TYR A 149 -19.74 -4.15 -28.45
CA TYR A 149 -20.27 -4.66 -29.70
C TYR A 149 -20.09 -3.63 -30.82
N ALA A 150 -19.69 -4.09 -31.98
CA ALA A 150 -19.58 -3.28 -33.17
C ALA A 150 -20.30 -3.94 -34.34
N TYR A 151 -21.06 -3.14 -35.11
CA TYR A 151 -21.69 -3.53 -36.34
C TYR A 151 -21.13 -2.71 -37.50
N LYS A 152 -20.56 -3.41 -38.50
CA LYS A 152 -19.92 -2.83 -39.70
C LYS A 152 -18.84 -1.79 -39.39
N GLY A 153 -18.26 -1.83 -38.17
CA GLY A 153 -17.31 -0.81 -37.68
C GLY A 153 -17.90 0.61 -37.59
N LYS A 154 -19.19 0.76 -37.78
CA LYS A 154 -19.91 2.05 -37.85
C LYS A 154 -20.78 2.29 -36.62
N TYR A 155 -21.43 1.27 -36.11
CA TYR A 155 -22.28 1.35 -34.93
C TYR A 155 -21.58 0.63 -33.79
N LEU A 156 -21.32 1.37 -32.73
CA LEU A 156 -20.61 0.89 -31.55
C LEU A 156 -21.52 1.00 -30.34
N ALA A 157 -21.58 -0.05 -29.55
CA ALA A 157 -22.26 -0.06 -28.25
C ALA A 157 -21.34 -0.66 -27.20
N GLU A 158 -21.32 -0.07 -26.02
CA GLU A 158 -20.56 -0.58 -24.88
C GLU A 158 -21.43 -0.52 -23.62
N LEU A 159 -21.35 -1.58 -22.82
CA LEU A 159 -21.95 -1.69 -21.51
C LEU A 159 -20.87 -2.17 -20.55
N SER A 160 -20.67 -1.46 -19.44
CA SER A 160 -19.76 -1.90 -18.39
C SER A 160 -20.33 -1.64 -17.00
N GLY A 161 -19.79 -2.30 -16.00
CA GLY A 161 -20.17 -2.07 -14.64
C GLY A 161 -19.21 -2.75 -13.66
N ARG A 162 -19.23 -2.24 -12.42
CA ARG A 162 -18.46 -2.77 -11.29
C ARG A 162 -19.32 -2.90 -10.06
N TYR A 163 -19.07 -3.94 -9.30
CA TYR A 163 -19.62 -4.12 -7.97
C TYR A 163 -18.46 -4.23 -6.98
N ASP A 164 -18.26 -3.18 -6.20
CA ASP A 164 -17.08 -3.00 -5.37
C ASP A 164 -17.42 -3.03 -3.89
N GLY A 165 -16.57 -3.69 -3.11
CA GLY A 165 -16.65 -3.74 -1.66
C GLY A 165 -15.35 -3.31 -0.99
N SER A 166 -15.44 -2.46 0.02
CA SER A 166 -14.28 -1.97 0.77
C SER A 166 -14.49 -2.08 2.28
N SER A 167 -13.47 -2.60 2.97
CA SER A 167 -13.46 -2.68 4.44
C SER A 167 -13.36 -1.32 5.14
N LYS A 168 -13.08 -0.24 4.39
CA LYS A 168 -13.01 1.13 4.90
C LYS A 168 -14.38 1.70 5.29
N PHE A 169 -15.45 1.08 4.79
CA PHE A 169 -16.82 1.48 5.09
C PHE A 169 -17.45 0.57 6.15
N PRO A 170 -18.45 1.05 6.90
CA PRO A 170 -19.26 0.23 7.81
C PRO A 170 -19.84 -0.99 7.10
N SER A 171 -20.06 -2.08 7.83
CA SER A 171 -20.45 -3.38 7.26
C SER A 171 -21.72 -3.36 6.39
N ASN A 172 -22.67 -2.45 6.69
CA ASN A 172 -23.91 -2.24 5.95
C ASN A 172 -23.77 -1.34 4.71
N GLU A 173 -22.63 -0.69 4.52
CA GLU A 173 -22.38 0.28 3.42
C GLU A 173 -21.11 -0.06 2.61
N ARG A 174 -20.62 -1.29 2.75
CA ARG A 174 -19.34 -1.70 2.12
C ARG A 174 -19.43 -1.88 0.62
N TRP A 175 -20.62 -2.09 0.08
CA TRP A 175 -20.82 -2.51 -1.29
C TRP A 175 -21.49 -1.42 -2.11
N GLY A 176 -20.96 -1.18 -3.30
CA GLY A 176 -21.53 -0.24 -4.27
C GLY A 176 -21.51 -0.80 -5.68
N PHE A 177 -22.57 -0.47 -6.46
CA PHE A 177 -22.65 -0.81 -7.88
C PHE A 177 -22.45 0.45 -8.72
N PHE A 178 -21.58 0.36 -9.73
CA PHE A 178 -21.16 1.47 -10.60
C PHE A 178 -21.36 1.05 -12.07
N PRO A 179 -22.52 1.32 -12.66
CA PRO A 179 -22.75 1.10 -14.09
C PRO A 179 -22.11 2.20 -14.94
N SER A 180 -21.75 1.86 -16.20
CA SER A 180 -21.25 2.78 -17.21
C SER A 180 -21.66 2.33 -18.61
#